data_1301bc59ed17ecbc5dfc13c1fb377fb7
#
_entry.id   1301bc59ed17ecbc5dfc13c1fb377fb7
#
_cell.length_a   1.000
_cell.length_b   1.000
_cell.length_c   1.000
_cell.angle_alpha   90.00
_cell.angle_beta   90.00
_cell.angle_gamma   90.00
#
_symmetry.space_group_name_H-M   'P 1'
#
loop_
_entity.id
_entity.type
_entity.pdbx_description
1 polymer ?
#
loop_
_entity_poly.entity_id
_entity_poly.type
_entity_poly.pdbx_seq_one_letter_code
_entity_poly.pdbx_strand_id
1 'polypeptide(L)'
;NVQKEIIRFIKNRIGKSGIIYCLSRKKVEEIAQLLQVNGISSLPYHAGLDANTRAKHQDMFLMEEADVIVATIAFGMGIDKPDVRFVIHHDIPKSLESYYQETGRAGRDGGEGHCLAFYSYKDIEKLENFLHGKPIAEQEVGQQLLQEVVAYCETSINRRKFLLHYFGEEFDEINGPGAKMCDNSTNPKELTEGKDNVALALACVKSVKAKHKAKFFVDLLTGNKTAEVKTYQGINSPYFSKGDDYDNHFWHAVYRQIVVAGLIKKEVESYGTLLITNEGQKFIDAPSSFMLIKEHDFSDTDDDDIILNQKGGGALDEKLFNMLKDLRKSIATKKKIPPFVIFQDPSLEEMTVHYPISIEELHKISGVGSGKAMRYGKPFIELIDNYVKENNIDRVQDFVMKSIVNKSGQKVNIIT
;
A
#
# COMPACT_ATOMS: atom_id res chain seq x y z
N ASN A 1 -11.11 -10.00 8.58
CA ASN A 1 -11.89 -10.07 7.34
C ASN A 1 -11.52 -8.90 6.43
N VAL A 2 -10.80 -9.17 5.32
CA VAL A 2 -10.28 -8.17 4.36
C VAL A 2 -11.35 -7.17 3.93
N GLN A 3 -12.56 -7.61 3.64
CA GLN A 3 -13.65 -6.74 3.17
C GLN A 3 -14.07 -5.71 4.22
N LYS A 4 -14.16 -6.11 5.51
CA LYS A 4 -14.47 -5.18 6.61
C LYS A 4 -13.37 -4.12 6.74
N GLU A 5 -12.10 -4.53 6.64
CA GLU A 5 -10.97 -3.61 6.72
C GLU A 5 -10.93 -2.61 5.56
N ILE A 6 -11.24 -3.04 4.33
CA ILE A 6 -11.36 -2.14 3.19
C ILE A 6 -12.44 -1.09 3.44
N ILE A 7 -13.63 -1.52 3.88
CA ILE A 7 -14.74 -0.60 4.17
C ILE A 7 -14.34 0.38 5.28
N ARG A 8 -13.74 -0.11 6.39
CA ARG A 8 -13.29 0.73 7.50
C ARG A 8 -12.25 1.76 7.03
N PHE A 9 -11.27 1.30 6.26
CA PHE A 9 -10.20 2.15 5.73
C PHE A 9 -10.77 3.30 4.87
N ILE A 10 -11.73 2.99 3.98
CA ILE A 10 -12.34 3.99 3.09
C ILE A 10 -13.27 4.92 3.86
N LYS A 11 -14.05 4.41 4.82
CA LYS A 11 -14.94 5.23 5.66
C LYS A 11 -14.20 6.28 6.48
N ASN A 12 -12.95 6.00 6.87
CA ASN A 12 -12.08 6.98 7.51
C ASN A 12 -11.48 8.01 6.51
N ARG A 13 -11.81 7.89 5.20
CA ARG A 13 -11.30 8.73 4.10
C ARG A 13 -12.42 9.12 3.12
N ILE A 14 -13.62 9.37 3.64
CA ILE A 14 -14.79 9.75 2.82
C ILE A 14 -14.47 10.95 1.94
N GLY A 15 -14.91 10.91 0.68
CA GLY A 15 -14.66 11.96 -0.30
C GLY A 15 -13.21 12.03 -0.81
N LYS A 16 -12.37 11.04 -0.49
CA LYS A 16 -11.03 10.90 -1.07
C LYS A 16 -11.07 9.88 -2.22
N SER A 17 -10.43 10.21 -3.33
CA SER A 17 -10.33 9.31 -4.49
C SER A 17 -9.38 8.16 -4.24
N GLY A 18 -9.77 6.94 -4.63
CA GLY A 18 -8.94 5.77 -4.45
C GLY A 18 -9.10 4.68 -5.50
N ILE A 19 -8.13 3.77 -5.55
CA ILE A 19 -8.11 2.64 -6.46
C ILE A 19 -7.94 1.36 -5.65
N ILE A 20 -8.74 0.32 -5.97
CA ILE A 20 -8.61 -1.01 -5.37
C ILE A 20 -8.26 -2.00 -6.48
N TYR A 21 -7.13 -2.67 -6.36
CA TYR A 21 -6.71 -3.70 -7.29
C TYR A 21 -7.09 -5.11 -6.81
N CYS A 22 -7.68 -5.90 -7.73
CA CYS A 22 -8.04 -7.29 -7.52
C CYS A 22 -7.51 -8.17 -8.67
N LEU A 23 -7.18 -9.43 -8.38
CA LEU A 23 -6.67 -10.36 -9.39
C LEU A 23 -7.73 -10.81 -10.40
N SER A 24 -9.00 -10.91 -10.00
CA SER A 24 -10.06 -11.45 -10.84
C SER A 24 -11.18 -10.46 -11.11
N ARG A 25 -11.77 -10.56 -12.33
CA ARG A 25 -12.94 -9.76 -12.72
C ARG A 25 -14.12 -9.93 -11.76
N LYS A 26 -14.39 -11.19 -11.36
CA LYS A 26 -15.43 -11.52 -10.39
C LYS A 26 -15.23 -10.78 -9.07
N LYS A 27 -13.99 -10.76 -8.57
CA LYS A 27 -13.67 -10.07 -7.32
C LYS A 27 -13.84 -8.55 -7.44
N VAL A 28 -13.50 -7.97 -8.59
CA VAL A 28 -13.74 -6.55 -8.89
C VAL A 28 -15.22 -6.20 -8.76
N GLU A 29 -16.10 -6.99 -9.38
CA GLU A 29 -17.56 -6.76 -9.30
C GLU A 29 -18.08 -6.93 -7.87
N GLU A 30 -17.66 -8.00 -7.17
CA GLU A 30 -18.07 -8.27 -5.78
C GLU A 30 -17.67 -7.13 -4.84
N ILE A 31 -16.44 -6.63 -4.93
CA ILE A 31 -15.97 -5.54 -4.07
C ILE A 31 -16.64 -4.22 -4.43
N ALA A 32 -16.80 -3.91 -5.72
CA ALA A 32 -17.50 -2.69 -6.14
C ALA A 32 -18.95 -2.68 -5.61
N GLN A 33 -19.67 -3.78 -5.76
CA GLN A 33 -21.04 -3.91 -5.23
C GLN A 33 -21.07 -3.81 -3.69
N LEU A 34 -20.12 -4.45 -3.01
CA LEU A 34 -20.00 -4.39 -1.55
C LEU A 34 -19.83 -2.94 -1.07
N LEU A 35 -18.96 -2.17 -1.73
CA LEU A 35 -18.74 -0.75 -1.40
C LEU A 35 -19.99 0.09 -1.62
N GLN A 36 -20.69 -0.11 -2.74
CA GLN A 36 -21.94 0.59 -3.05
C GLN A 36 -23.02 0.35 -1.99
N VAL A 37 -23.21 -0.91 -1.56
CA VAL A 37 -24.17 -1.27 -0.48
C VAL A 37 -23.78 -0.60 0.84
N ASN A 38 -22.51 -0.30 1.07
CA ASN A 38 -22.02 0.41 2.25
C ASN A 38 -21.97 1.93 2.10
N GLY A 39 -22.58 2.48 1.04
CA GLY A 39 -22.70 3.93 0.81
C GLY A 39 -21.42 4.58 0.24
N ILE A 40 -20.50 3.78 -0.30
CA ILE A 40 -19.26 4.26 -0.94
C ILE A 40 -19.49 4.29 -2.46
N SER A 41 -19.33 5.47 -3.08
CA SER A 41 -19.45 5.63 -4.52
C SER A 41 -18.29 4.93 -5.23
N SER A 42 -18.55 3.77 -5.83
CA SER A 42 -17.54 2.94 -6.46
C SER A 42 -17.97 2.35 -7.79
N LEU A 43 -17.03 2.13 -8.70
CA LEU A 43 -17.26 1.58 -10.03
C LEU A 43 -16.28 0.45 -10.33
N PRO A 44 -16.73 -0.65 -10.97
CA PRO A 44 -15.85 -1.72 -11.43
C PRO A 44 -15.13 -1.31 -12.73
N TYR A 45 -13.90 -1.80 -12.91
CA TYR A 45 -13.13 -1.62 -14.15
C TYR A 45 -12.28 -2.84 -14.48
N HIS A 46 -12.58 -3.53 -15.56
CA HIS A 46 -11.81 -4.66 -16.06
C HIS A 46 -12.02 -4.89 -17.55
N ALA A 47 -11.15 -5.66 -18.18
CA ALA A 47 -11.17 -5.94 -19.61
C ALA A 47 -12.42 -6.71 -20.10
N GLY A 48 -13.23 -7.26 -19.20
CA GLY A 48 -14.51 -7.91 -19.54
C GLY A 48 -15.68 -6.95 -19.75
N LEU A 49 -15.56 -5.70 -19.32
CA LEU A 49 -16.54 -4.65 -19.62
C LEU A 49 -16.37 -4.18 -21.07
N ASP A 50 -17.46 -3.78 -21.70
CA ASP A 50 -17.41 -3.15 -23.01
C ASP A 50 -16.64 -1.81 -22.99
N ALA A 51 -16.17 -1.37 -24.14
CA ALA A 51 -15.31 -0.18 -24.24
C ALA A 51 -16.01 1.11 -23.79
N ASN A 52 -17.31 1.25 -24.08
CA ASN A 52 -18.08 2.44 -23.70
C ASN A 52 -18.28 2.50 -22.19
N THR A 53 -18.61 1.39 -21.54
CA THR A 53 -18.75 1.30 -20.08
C THR A 53 -17.40 1.61 -19.39
N ARG A 54 -16.28 1.08 -19.91
CA ARG A 54 -14.95 1.41 -19.37
C ARG A 54 -14.63 2.89 -19.47
N ALA A 55 -14.87 3.48 -20.65
CA ALA A 55 -14.65 4.92 -20.85
C ALA A 55 -15.52 5.75 -19.90
N LYS A 56 -16.81 5.41 -19.78
CA LYS A 56 -17.74 6.10 -18.88
C LYS A 56 -17.29 6.00 -17.41
N HIS A 57 -16.90 4.80 -16.93
CA HIS A 57 -16.46 4.63 -15.55
C HIS A 57 -15.17 5.40 -15.28
N GLN A 58 -14.26 5.45 -16.24
CA GLN A 58 -13.05 6.24 -16.15
C GLN A 58 -13.36 7.74 -16.08
N ASP A 59 -14.26 8.24 -16.93
CA ASP A 59 -14.66 9.65 -16.94
C ASP A 59 -15.34 10.01 -15.62
N MET A 60 -16.25 9.19 -15.12
CA MET A 60 -16.92 9.41 -13.83
C MET A 60 -15.91 9.49 -12.66
N PHE A 61 -14.87 8.66 -12.67
CA PHE A 61 -13.80 8.73 -11.67
C PHE A 61 -12.96 10.00 -11.80
N LEU A 62 -12.60 10.40 -13.03
CA LEU A 62 -11.86 11.64 -13.28
C LEU A 62 -12.66 12.89 -12.89
N MET A 63 -13.98 12.86 -13.09
CA MET A 63 -14.89 13.96 -12.77
C MET A 63 -15.34 13.98 -11.29
N GLU A 64 -14.81 13.10 -10.45
CA GLU A 64 -15.20 12.93 -9.04
C GLU A 64 -16.69 12.59 -8.85
N GLU A 65 -17.29 11.92 -9.84
CA GLU A 65 -18.65 11.37 -9.73
C GLU A 65 -18.64 10.00 -9.04
N ALA A 66 -17.48 9.35 -9.00
CA ALA A 66 -17.20 8.17 -8.19
C ALA A 66 -15.90 8.38 -7.39
N ASP A 67 -15.92 7.96 -6.13
CA ASP A 67 -14.76 8.11 -5.23
C ASP A 67 -13.75 6.97 -5.45
N VAL A 68 -14.22 5.78 -5.78
CA VAL A 68 -13.39 4.57 -5.84
C VAL A 68 -13.56 3.84 -7.16
N ILE A 69 -12.44 3.47 -7.77
CA ILE A 69 -12.40 2.49 -8.84
C ILE A 69 -11.91 1.15 -8.26
N VAL A 70 -12.69 0.08 -8.46
CA VAL A 70 -12.26 -1.29 -8.18
C VAL A 70 -11.85 -1.94 -9.50
N ALA A 71 -10.61 -2.37 -9.63
CA ALA A 71 -10.08 -2.74 -10.93
C ALA A 71 -9.16 -3.97 -10.93
N THR A 72 -9.03 -4.60 -12.09
CA THR A 72 -7.86 -5.43 -12.39
C THR A 72 -6.71 -4.55 -12.92
N ILE A 73 -5.55 -5.16 -13.18
CA ILE A 73 -4.40 -4.49 -13.82
C ILE A 73 -4.75 -3.77 -15.14
N ALA A 74 -5.93 -4.03 -15.70
CA ALA A 74 -6.41 -3.33 -16.91
C ALA A 74 -6.63 -1.82 -16.66
N PHE A 75 -6.83 -1.39 -15.41
CA PHE A 75 -6.89 0.00 -15.02
C PHE A 75 -5.48 0.52 -14.72
N GLY A 76 -4.72 0.79 -15.75
CA GLY A 76 -3.32 1.11 -15.57
C GLY A 76 -2.79 2.13 -16.57
N MET A 77 -2.72 1.78 -17.82
CA MET A 77 -2.16 2.67 -18.85
C MET A 77 -3.13 3.81 -19.18
N GLY A 78 -2.65 5.05 -19.10
CA GLY A 78 -3.42 6.23 -19.53
C GLY A 78 -4.30 6.89 -18.46
N ILE A 79 -4.26 6.45 -17.21
CA ILE A 79 -4.99 7.11 -16.11
C ILE A 79 -4.07 8.12 -15.45
N ASP A 80 -4.37 9.37 -15.67
CA ASP A 80 -3.64 10.50 -15.06
C ASP A 80 -4.59 11.34 -14.20
N LYS A 81 -5.00 10.75 -13.04
CA LYS A 81 -5.68 11.46 -11.96
C LYS A 81 -4.64 11.70 -10.85
N PRO A 82 -4.18 12.95 -10.69
CA PRO A 82 -3.07 13.23 -9.77
C PRO A 82 -3.45 13.16 -8.30
N ASP A 83 -4.72 13.38 -7.98
CA ASP A 83 -5.28 13.49 -6.62
C ASP A 83 -5.85 12.17 -6.08
N VAL A 84 -5.33 11.02 -6.52
CA VAL A 84 -5.61 9.72 -5.90
C VAL A 84 -4.97 9.70 -4.51
N ARG A 85 -5.77 9.45 -3.47
CA ARG A 85 -5.33 9.49 -2.06
C ARG A 85 -5.04 8.12 -1.47
N PHE A 86 -5.52 7.06 -2.09
CA PHE A 86 -5.16 5.71 -1.65
C PHE A 86 -5.18 4.70 -2.79
N VAL A 87 -4.31 3.71 -2.66
CA VAL A 87 -4.28 2.51 -3.48
C VAL A 87 -4.34 1.30 -2.56
N ILE A 88 -5.33 0.44 -2.78
CA ILE A 88 -5.52 -0.80 -2.02
C ILE A 88 -5.28 -1.99 -2.93
N HIS A 89 -4.43 -2.92 -2.52
CA HIS A 89 -4.32 -4.22 -3.12
C HIS A 89 -5.12 -5.23 -2.30
N HIS A 90 -6.30 -5.62 -2.82
CA HIS A 90 -7.08 -6.72 -2.25
C HIS A 90 -6.33 -8.04 -2.36
N ASP A 91 -5.65 -8.24 -3.46
CA ASP A 91 -4.75 -9.33 -3.74
C ASP A 91 -3.38 -8.77 -4.14
N ILE A 92 -2.30 -9.38 -3.65
CA ILE A 92 -0.95 -8.92 -3.96
C ILE A 92 -0.64 -9.11 -5.45
N PRO A 93 0.02 -8.16 -6.15
CA PRO A 93 0.39 -8.31 -7.55
C PRO A 93 1.51 -9.33 -7.75
N LYS A 94 1.69 -9.76 -9.00
CA LYS A 94 2.65 -10.81 -9.38
C LYS A 94 4.12 -10.39 -9.37
N SER A 95 4.42 -9.10 -9.22
CA SER A 95 5.78 -8.57 -9.19
C SER A 95 5.85 -7.23 -8.46
N LEU A 96 7.04 -6.85 -7.99
CA LEU A 96 7.27 -5.56 -7.33
C LEU A 96 7.15 -4.39 -8.31
N GLU A 97 7.48 -4.58 -9.58
CA GLU A 97 7.29 -3.55 -10.61
C GLU A 97 5.80 -3.23 -10.79
N SER A 98 4.95 -4.26 -10.83
CA SER A 98 3.49 -4.06 -10.89
C SER A 98 3.00 -3.32 -9.65
N TYR A 99 3.44 -3.73 -8.46
CA TYR A 99 3.12 -3.07 -7.20
C TYR A 99 3.55 -1.60 -7.20
N TYR A 100 4.78 -1.31 -7.64
CA TYR A 100 5.30 0.05 -7.73
C TYR A 100 4.52 0.92 -8.71
N GLN A 101 4.22 0.41 -9.90
CA GLN A 101 3.41 1.12 -10.89
C GLN A 101 1.99 1.44 -10.39
N GLU A 102 1.40 0.51 -9.67
CA GLU A 102 0.03 0.63 -9.15
C GLU A 102 -0.02 1.57 -7.94
N THR A 103 0.88 1.44 -6.99
CA THR A 103 1.00 2.34 -5.83
C THR A 103 1.46 3.74 -6.22
N GLY A 104 2.29 3.87 -7.24
CA GLY A 104 2.75 5.15 -7.80
C GLY A 104 1.65 6.02 -8.43
N ARG A 105 0.38 5.58 -8.38
CA ARG A 105 -0.78 6.41 -8.75
C ARG A 105 -1.24 7.31 -7.64
N ALA A 106 -0.91 6.99 -6.38
CA ALA A 106 -1.28 7.80 -5.24
C ALA A 106 -0.35 9.01 -5.09
N GLY A 107 -0.93 10.19 -4.83
CA GLY A 107 -0.19 11.40 -4.46
C GLY A 107 0.66 12.03 -5.57
N ARG A 108 0.30 11.88 -6.84
CA ARG A 108 1.06 12.48 -7.96
C ARG A 108 1.08 14.00 -7.97
N ASP A 109 0.16 14.62 -7.27
CA ASP A 109 0.10 16.07 -7.08
C ASP A 109 0.96 16.57 -5.92
N GLY A 110 1.75 15.67 -5.29
CA GLY A 110 2.56 15.97 -4.11
C GLY A 110 1.81 15.85 -2.79
N GLY A 111 0.50 15.61 -2.82
CA GLY A 111 -0.29 15.31 -1.63
C GLY A 111 -0.01 13.91 -1.07
N GLU A 112 -0.38 13.69 0.18
CA GLU A 112 -0.19 12.40 0.85
C GLU A 112 -1.02 11.29 0.18
N GLY A 113 -0.38 10.13 -0.05
CA GLY A 113 -0.99 8.94 -0.61
C GLY A 113 -0.79 7.74 0.31
N HIS A 114 -1.86 6.96 0.54
CA HIS A 114 -1.82 5.76 1.36
C HIS A 114 -1.85 4.51 0.49
N CYS A 115 -0.93 3.58 0.74
CA CYS A 115 -0.89 2.28 0.08
C CYS A 115 -1.16 1.18 1.11
N LEU A 116 -2.22 0.39 0.88
CA LEU A 116 -2.61 -0.73 1.72
C LEU A 116 -2.59 -2.00 0.87
N ALA A 117 -1.90 -3.04 1.33
CA ALA A 117 -1.89 -4.32 0.67
C ALA A 117 -2.27 -5.43 1.64
N PHE A 118 -3.21 -6.28 1.23
CA PHE A 118 -3.55 -7.49 1.94
C PHE A 118 -2.69 -8.62 1.37
N TYR A 119 -2.01 -9.33 2.24
CA TYR A 119 -1.12 -10.41 1.90
C TYR A 119 -1.55 -11.70 2.57
N SER A 120 -1.62 -12.75 1.79
CA SER A 120 -1.79 -14.11 2.26
C SER A 120 -0.91 -15.02 1.41
N TYR A 121 -0.19 -15.94 2.04
CA TYR A 121 0.59 -16.91 1.28
C TYR A 121 -0.25 -17.79 0.35
N LYS A 122 -1.52 -18.00 0.67
CA LYS A 122 -2.49 -18.67 -0.23
C LYS A 122 -2.69 -17.94 -1.57
N ASP A 123 -2.51 -16.63 -1.58
CA ASP A 123 -2.60 -15.86 -2.83
C ASP A 123 -1.35 -16.05 -3.69
N ILE A 124 -0.19 -16.21 -3.06
CA ILE A 124 1.04 -16.61 -3.75
C ILE A 124 0.89 -17.99 -4.39
N GLU A 125 0.34 -18.98 -3.68
CA GLU A 125 0.07 -20.31 -4.24
C GLU A 125 -0.86 -20.25 -5.46
N LYS A 126 -1.86 -19.36 -5.45
CA LYS A 126 -2.72 -19.13 -6.63
C LYS A 126 -1.93 -18.53 -7.80
N LEU A 127 -1.05 -17.56 -7.52
CA LEU A 127 -0.20 -16.93 -8.54
C LEU A 127 0.82 -17.93 -9.11
N GLU A 128 1.42 -18.78 -8.27
CA GLU A 128 2.27 -19.89 -8.69
C GLU A 128 1.51 -20.83 -9.64
N ASN A 129 0.24 -21.13 -9.36
CA ASN A 129 -0.58 -21.96 -10.25
C ASN A 129 -0.78 -21.38 -11.66
N PHE A 130 -0.77 -20.05 -11.81
CA PHE A 130 -0.83 -19.42 -13.13
C PHE A 130 0.47 -19.56 -13.95
N LEU A 131 1.55 -20.01 -13.33
CA LEU A 131 2.80 -20.30 -14.04
C LEU A 131 2.81 -21.68 -14.66
N HIS A 132 1.95 -22.61 -14.19
CA HIS A 132 1.87 -23.96 -14.74
C HIS A 132 1.51 -23.95 -16.23
N GLY A 133 2.16 -24.79 -17.01
CA GLY A 133 1.94 -24.93 -18.44
C GLY A 133 2.59 -23.87 -19.31
N LYS A 134 3.31 -22.90 -18.72
CA LYS A 134 4.14 -21.95 -19.46
C LYS A 134 5.51 -22.54 -19.83
N PRO A 135 6.24 -21.95 -20.80
CA PRO A 135 7.63 -22.30 -21.05
C PRO A 135 8.49 -22.21 -19.78
N ILE A 136 9.46 -23.12 -19.61
CA ILE A 136 10.31 -23.23 -18.40
C ILE A 136 10.94 -21.88 -18.01
N ALA A 137 11.52 -21.17 -18.99
CA ALA A 137 12.12 -19.86 -18.74
C ALA A 137 11.13 -18.84 -18.19
N GLU A 138 9.86 -18.86 -18.65
CA GLU A 138 8.82 -17.97 -18.11
C GLU A 138 8.40 -18.37 -16.69
N GLN A 139 8.38 -19.69 -16.42
CA GLN A 139 8.09 -20.19 -15.07
C GLN A 139 9.17 -19.75 -14.08
N GLU A 140 10.46 -19.89 -14.42
CA GLU A 140 11.58 -19.50 -13.57
C GLU A 140 11.55 -18.00 -13.26
N VAL A 141 11.40 -17.16 -14.29
CA VAL A 141 11.28 -15.70 -14.12
C VAL A 141 10.05 -15.35 -13.27
N GLY A 142 8.89 -15.94 -13.57
CA GLY A 142 7.66 -15.68 -12.81
C GLY A 142 7.80 -16.07 -11.34
N GLN A 143 8.47 -17.18 -11.05
CA GLN A 143 8.72 -17.62 -9.68
C GLN A 143 9.69 -16.69 -8.94
N GLN A 144 10.76 -16.23 -9.60
CA GLN A 144 11.65 -15.25 -9.02
C GLN A 144 10.91 -13.97 -8.63
N LEU A 145 10.09 -13.43 -9.55
CA LEU A 145 9.30 -12.23 -9.28
C LEU A 145 8.34 -12.43 -8.09
N LEU A 146 7.71 -13.60 -7.97
CA LEU A 146 6.85 -13.91 -6.81
C LEU A 146 7.65 -14.01 -5.51
N GLN A 147 8.87 -14.58 -5.53
CA GLN A 147 9.74 -14.63 -4.36
C GLN A 147 10.13 -13.22 -3.88
N GLU A 148 10.40 -12.30 -4.80
CA GLU A 148 10.69 -10.90 -4.48
C GLU A 148 9.49 -10.20 -3.83
N VAL A 149 8.27 -10.47 -4.32
CA VAL A 149 7.02 -9.99 -3.68
C VAL A 149 6.86 -10.56 -2.27
N VAL A 150 7.10 -11.86 -2.08
CA VAL A 150 7.06 -12.49 -0.75
C VAL A 150 8.08 -11.84 0.18
N ALA A 151 9.32 -11.65 -0.31
CA ALA A 151 10.37 -10.98 0.46
C ALA A 151 9.94 -9.57 0.89
N TYR A 152 9.33 -8.80 0.01
CA TYR A 152 8.79 -7.47 0.33
C TYR A 152 7.65 -7.52 1.36
N CYS A 153 6.73 -8.47 1.23
CA CYS A 153 5.60 -8.60 2.17
C CYS A 153 6.05 -9.03 3.56
N GLU A 154 7.02 -9.94 3.65
CA GLU A 154 7.46 -10.54 4.91
C GLU A 154 8.65 -9.81 5.57
N THR A 155 9.30 -8.87 4.87
CA THR A 155 10.45 -8.14 5.42
C THR A 155 10.11 -7.34 6.69
N SER A 156 11.10 -7.19 7.58
CA SER A 156 11.09 -6.22 8.69
C SER A 156 11.73 -4.87 8.34
N ILE A 157 12.33 -4.77 7.15
CA ILE A 157 13.00 -3.55 6.68
C ILE A 157 11.95 -2.49 6.33
N ASN A 158 12.33 -1.22 6.44
CA ASN A 158 11.51 -0.12 5.95
C ASN A 158 11.06 -0.37 4.50
N ARG A 159 9.74 -0.32 4.25
CA ARG A 159 9.15 -0.66 2.95
C ARG A 159 9.67 0.18 1.79
N ARG A 160 9.89 1.47 2.03
CA ARG A 160 10.44 2.37 1.01
C ARG A 160 11.89 2.05 0.73
N LYS A 161 12.70 1.78 1.75
CA LYS A 161 14.09 1.34 1.59
C LYS A 161 14.18 0.07 0.76
N PHE A 162 13.36 -0.95 1.09
CA PHE A 162 13.33 -2.20 0.35
C PHE A 162 13.00 -1.97 -1.13
N LEU A 163 11.94 -1.20 -1.39
CA LEU A 163 11.45 -0.96 -2.75
C LEU A 163 12.44 -0.13 -3.58
N LEU A 164 13.00 0.95 -3.01
CA LEU A 164 13.99 1.78 -3.70
C LEU A 164 15.29 1.02 -3.96
N HIS A 165 15.76 0.22 -3.00
CA HIS A 165 16.92 -0.66 -3.20
C HIS A 165 16.69 -1.68 -4.33
N TYR A 166 15.48 -2.23 -4.44
CA TYR A 166 15.11 -3.11 -5.56
C TYR A 166 15.29 -2.44 -6.92
N PHE A 167 15.02 -1.13 -7.02
CA PHE A 167 15.23 -0.33 -8.23
C PHE A 167 16.62 0.30 -8.34
N GLY A 168 17.56 -0.07 -7.45
CA GLY A 168 18.94 0.42 -7.48
C GLY A 168 19.15 1.79 -6.84
N GLU A 169 18.21 2.26 -6.04
CA GLU A 169 18.31 3.52 -5.32
C GLU A 169 18.60 3.31 -3.83
N GLU A 170 19.37 4.22 -3.24
CA GLU A 170 19.60 4.26 -1.80
C GLU A 170 18.55 5.13 -1.09
N PHE A 171 18.17 4.74 0.12
CA PHE A 171 17.21 5.48 0.93
C PHE A 171 17.64 5.55 2.39
N ASP A 172 17.68 6.78 2.93
CA ASP A 172 17.88 7.00 4.37
C ASP A 172 16.58 6.70 5.12
N GLU A 173 16.53 5.53 5.77
CA GLU A 173 15.37 5.07 6.53
C GLU A 173 15.15 5.79 7.86
N ILE A 174 16.08 6.68 8.26
CA ILE A 174 16.02 7.45 9.51
C ILE A 174 15.51 8.86 9.24
N ASN A 175 16.16 9.58 8.30
CA ASN A 175 15.93 11.00 8.05
C ASN A 175 15.35 11.29 6.66
N GLY A 176 15.28 10.29 5.78
CA GLY A 176 14.77 10.46 4.43
C GLY A 176 13.28 10.86 4.39
N PRO A 177 12.82 11.52 3.33
CA PRO A 177 11.41 11.91 3.19
C PRO A 177 10.48 10.71 3.31
N GLY A 178 9.58 10.72 4.31
CA GLY A 178 8.65 9.63 4.57
C GLY A 178 9.27 8.38 5.22
N ALA A 179 10.43 8.49 5.84
CA ALA A 179 11.11 7.38 6.52
C ALA A 179 10.25 6.70 7.60
N LYS A 180 9.38 7.47 8.27
CA LYS A 180 8.49 6.99 9.35
C LYS A 180 7.06 6.67 8.88
N MET A 181 6.81 6.57 7.59
CA MET A 181 5.44 6.42 7.06
C MET A 181 5.01 4.97 6.83
N CYS A 182 5.92 3.98 6.83
CA CYS A 182 5.55 2.60 6.60
C CYS A 182 5.26 1.84 7.90
N ASP A 183 4.49 0.75 7.78
CA ASP A 183 4.12 -0.14 8.88
C ASP A 183 5.32 -0.66 9.67
N ASN A 184 6.38 -1.11 8.99
CA ASN A 184 7.60 -1.61 9.64
C ASN A 184 8.37 -0.53 10.42
N SER A 185 8.19 0.77 10.08
CA SER A 185 8.80 1.87 10.82
C SER A 185 7.96 2.32 12.01
N THR A 186 6.63 2.27 11.88
CA THR A 186 5.68 2.68 12.94
C THR A 186 5.43 1.56 13.95
N ASN A 187 5.49 0.30 13.50
CA ASN A 187 5.32 -0.90 14.32
C ASN A 187 6.36 -1.95 13.91
N PRO A 188 7.62 -1.84 14.40
CA PRO A 188 8.70 -2.75 14.03
C PRO A 188 8.38 -4.21 14.39
N LYS A 189 8.67 -5.13 13.47
CA LYS A 189 8.50 -6.56 13.69
C LYS A 189 9.54 -7.07 14.70
N GLU A 190 9.11 -7.94 15.59
CA GLU A 190 9.98 -8.63 16.53
C GLU A 190 10.87 -9.65 15.80
N LEU A 191 12.15 -9.66 16.15
CA LEU A 191 13.14 -10.59 15.60
C LEU A 191 13.60 -11.52 16.71
N THR A 192 13.71 -12.81 16.40
CA THR A 192 14.21 -13.83 17.32
C THR A 192 15.36 -14.61 16.68
N GLU A 193 16.34 -15.03 17.50
CA GLU A 193 17.42 -15.90 17.01
C GLU A 193 16.83 -17.26 16.60
N GLY A 194 17.02 -17.63 15.35
CA GLY A 194 16.46 -18.84 14.74
C GLY A 194 17.52 -19.80 14.17
N LYS A 195 18.79 -19.62 14.48
CA LYS A 195 19.89 -20.45 13.98
C LYS A 195 19.57 -21.95 14.04
N ASP A 196 19.14 -22.43 15.21
CA ASP A 196 18.89 -23.86 15.42
C ASP A 196 17.65 -24.35 14.66
N ASN A 197 16.61 -23.54 14.58
CA ASN A 197 15.41 -23.84 13.80
C ASN A 197 15.72 -23.92 12.29
N VAL A 198 16.52 -22.99 11.80
CA VAL A 198 16.95 -22.99 10.38
C VAL A 198 17.84 -24.20 10.09
N ALA A 199 18.79 -24.51 10.97
CA ALA A 199 19.63 -25.69 10.83
C ALA A 199 18.81 -26.98 10.82
N LEU A 200 17.82 -27.11 11.73
CA LEU A 200 16.89 -28.23 11.77
C LEU A 200 16.05 -28.36 10.49
N ALA A 201 15.50 -27.25 10.01
CA ALA A 201 14.71 -27.21 8.78
C ALA A 201 15.52 -27.66 7.55
N LEU A 202 16.73 -27.15 7.40
CA LEU A 202 17.63 -27.51 6.29
C LEU A 202 18.07 -28.97 6.38
N ALA A 203 18.43 -29.46 7.58
CA ALA A 203 18.82 -30.85 7.80
C ALA A 203 17.66 -31.80 7.50
N CYS A 204 16.42 -31.42 7.83
CA CYS A 204 15.22 -32.16 7.51
C CYS A 204 15.06 -32.29 5.99
N VAL A 205 15.17 -31.20 5.21
CA VAL A 205 15.14 -31.24 3.73
C VAL A 205 16.24 -32.14 3.17
N LYS A 206 17.46 -32.02 3.67
CA LYS A 206 18.61 -32.82 3.22
C LYS A 206 18.44 -34.32 3.47
N SER A 207 17.73 -34.69 4.53
CA SER A 207 17.55 -36.10 4.93
C SER A 207 16.65 -36.90 3.98
N VAL A 208 15.82 -36.22 3.22
CA VAL A 208 14.82 -36.88 2.35
C VAL A 208 15.32 -36.87 0.90
N LYS A 209 15.44 -38.08 0.32
CA LYS A 209 15.92 -38.24 -1.09
C LYS A 209 14.90 -37.77 -2.12
N ALA A 210 13.62 -37.92 -1.82
CA ALA A 210 12.54 -37.51 -2.71
C ALA A 210 12.28 -36.02 -2.60
N LYS A 211 11.84 -35.42 -3.72
CA LYS A 211 11.49 -33.99 -3.76
C LYS A 211 10.09 -33.75 -3.21
N HIS A 212 9.96 -32.93 -2.17
CA HIS A 212 8.70 -32.60 -1.51
C HIS A 212 8.52 -31.10 -1.37
N LYS A 213 7.25 -30.69 -1.22
CA LYS A 213 6.88 -29.29 -0.88
C LYS A 213 7.13 -29.00 0.59
N ALA A 214 7.18 -27.72 0.95
CA ALA A 214 7.33 -27.25 2.34
C ALA A 214 6.39 -27.97 3.31
N LYS A 215 5.11 -28.16 2.93
CA LYS A 215 4.11 -28.82 3.76
C LYS A 215 4.53 -30.22 4.26
N PHE A 216 5.17 -31.01 3.42
CA PHE A 216 5.66 -32.34 3.82
C PHE A 216 6.68 -32.24 4.96
N PHE A 217 7.65 -31.33 4.84
CA PHE A 217 8.69 -31.12 5.86
C PHE A 217 8.12 -30.52 7.15
N VAL A 218 7.13 -29.65 7.04
CA VAL A 218 6.38 -29.13 8.19
C VAL A 218 5.66 -30.25 8.91
N ASP A 219 4.88 -31.07 8.19
CA ASP A 219 4.17 -32.22 8.76
C ASP A 219 5.14 -33.22 9.41
N LEU A 220 6.33 -33.38 8.82
CA LEU A 220 7.39 -34.27 9.36
C LEU A 220 7.95 -33.71 10.66
N LEU A 221 8.33 -32.43 10.71
CA LEU A 221 8.89 -31.78 11.90
C LEU A 221 7.90 -31.71 13.06
N THR A 222 6.62 -31.48 12.79
CA THR A 222 5.56 -31.41 13.80
C THR A 222 4.96 -32.76 14.17
N GLY A 223 5.44 -33.85 13.57
CA GLY A 223 4.96 -35.20 13.89
C GLY A 223 3.56 -35.54 13.31
N ASN A 224 3.09 -34.80 12.31
CA ASN A 224 1.80 -35.05 11.67
C ASN A 224 1.86 -36.28 10.76
N LYS A 225 1.07 -37.30 11.08
CA LYS A 225 1.02 -38.57 10.34
C LYS A 225 0.11 -38.48 9.11
N THR A 226 0.36 -37.53 8.23
CA THR A 226 -0.40 -37.38 6.98
C THR A 226 -0.22 -38.58 6.03
N ALA A 227 -1.09 -38.71 5.03
CA ALA A 227 -0.97 -39.78 4.02
C ALA A 227 0.37 -39.71 3.29
N GLU A 228 0.85 -38.51 2.96
CA GLU A 228 2.13 -38.29 2.29
C GLU A 228 3.32 -38.72 3.19
N VAL A 229 3.33 -38.30 4.45
CA VAL A 229 4.38 -38.70 5.43
C VAL A 229 4.42 -40.23 5.62
N LYS A 230 3.26 -40.91 5.65
CA LYS A 230 3.20 -42.38 5.71
C LYS A 230 3.73 -43.06 4.46
N THR A 231 3.31 -42.60 3.28
CA THR A 231 3.68 -43.16 1.97
C THR A 231 5.19 -43.09 1.77
N TYR A 232 5.82 -41.98 2.12
CA TYR A 232 7.28 -41.81 1.97
C TYR A 232 8.07 -42.19 3.23
N GLN A 233 7.48 -42.98 4.12
CA GLN A 233 8.10 -43.48 5.35
C GLN A 233 8.68 -42.39 6.25
N GLY A 234 8.15 -41.18 6.19
CA GLY A 234 8.61 -40.03 6.98
C GLY A 234 8.55 -40.26 8.50
N ILE A 235 7.66 -41.15 8.96
CA ILE A 235 7.56 -41.57 10.37
C ILE A 235 8.89 -42.20 10.86
N ASN A 236 9.65 -42.85 9.98
CA ASN A 236 10.92 -43.48 10.31
C ASN A 236 12.10 -42.49 10.19
N SER A 237 11.85 -41.25 9.80
CA SER A 237 12.89 -40.22 9.71
C SER A 237 13.39 -39.84 11.11
N PRO A 238 14.71 -39.60 11.29
CA PRO A 238 15.24 -39.09 12.55
C PRO A 238 14.72 -37.66 12.88
N TYR A 239 14.10 -37.00 11.92
CA TYR A 239 13.54 -35.64 12.06
C TYR A 239 12.03 -35.65 12.37
N PHE A 240 11.39 -36.80 12.38
CA PHE A 240 9.96 -36.91 12.71
C PHE A 240 9.71 -36.42 14.13
N SER A 241 8.81 -35.45 14.29
CA SER A 241 8.48 -34.82 15.60
C SER A 241 9.64 -34.09 16.29
N LYS A 242 10.69 -33.71 15.58
CA LYS A 242 11.81 -32.96 16.15
C LYS A 242 11.56 -31.45 16.29
N GLY A 243 10.48 -30.96 15.71
CA GLY A 243 10.07 -29.56 15.75
C GLY A 243 8.70 -29.38 16.40
N ASP A 244 8.25 -30.32 17.23
CA ASP A 244 6.93 -30.29 17.85
C ASP A 244 6.78 -29.25 18.98
N ASP A 245 7.89 -28.61 19.40
CA ASP A 245 7.88 -27.40 20.25
C ASP A 245 7.20 -26.20 19.59
N TYR A 246 7.06 -26.21 18.27
CA TYR A 246 6.44 -25.16 17.46
C TYR A 246 5.34 -25.74 16.57
N ASP A 247 4.34 -24.91 16.25
CA ASP A 247 3.21 -25.29 15.41
C ASP A 247 3.54 -25.28 13.90
N ASN A 248 2.58 -25.71 13.09
CA ASN A 248 2.71 -25.73 11.64
C ASN A 248 2.93 -24.33 11.05
N HIS A 249 2.32 -23.30 11.65
CA HIS A 249 2.41 -21.92 11.16
C HIS A 249 3.84 -21.40 11.28
N PHE A 250 4.46 -21.61 12.44
CA PHE A 250 5.86 -21.27 12.67
C PHE A 250 6.80 -21.93 11.64
N TRP A 251 6.67 -23.26 11.42
CA TRP A 251 7.53 -23.96 10.48
C TRP A 251 7.31 -23.53 9.03
N HIS A 252 6.06 -23.22 8.64
CA HIS A 252 5.80 -22.61 7.35
C HIS A 252 6.49 -21.25 7.21
N ALA A 253 6.50 -20.43 8.26
CA ALA A 253 7.21 -19.15 8.26
C ALA A 253 8.72 -19.34 8.15
N VAL A 254 9.31 -20.30 8.88
CA VAL A 254 10.74 -20.64 8.76
C VAL A 254 11.08 -21.02 7.32
N TYR A 255 10.32 -21.95 6.70
CA TYR A 255 10.59 -22.35 5.32
C TYR A 255 10.45 -21.19 4.33
N ARG A 256 9.49 -20.28 4.50
CA ARG A 256 9.40 -19.08 3.67
C ARG A 256 10.62 -18.18 3.80
N GLN A 257 11.05 -17.90 5.05
CA GLN A 257 12.17 -17.01 5.32
C GLN A 257 13.50 -17.59 4.79
N ILE A 258 13.75 -18.89 4.89
CA ILE A 258 14.95 -19.51 4.33
C ILE A 258 14.91 -19.63 2.79
N VAL A 259 13.73 -19.67 2.16
CA VAL A 259 13.60 -19.49 0.70
C VAL A 259 13.99 -18.08 0.30
N VAL A 260 13.47 -17.06 0.99
CA VAL A 260 13.79 -15.65 0.74
C VAL A 260 15.29 -15.39 0.94
N ALA A 261 15.90 -15.98 1.98
CA ALA A 261 17.34 -15.87 2.24
C ALA A 261 18.21 -16.66 1.24
N GLY A 262 17.62 -17.39 0.30
CA GLY A 262 18.33 -18.16 -0.70
C GLY A 262 19.00 -19.42 -0.19
N LEU A 263 18.69 -19.89 1.04
CA LEU A 263 19.24 -21.14 1.59
C LEU A 263 18.59 -22.39 0.96
N ILE A 264 17.34 -22.27 0.55
CA ILE A 264 16.63 -23.26 -0.27
C ILE A 264 15.95 -22.55 -1.43
N LYS A 265 15.67 -23.30 -2.49
CA LYS A 265 14.88 -22.83 -3.63
C LYS A 265 13.71 -23.75 -3.89
N LYS A 266 12.63 -23.20 -4.43
CA LYS A 266 11.50 -23.95 -4.96
C LYS A 266 11.77 -24.33 -6.42
N GLU A 267 11.57 -25.57 -6.77
CA GLU A 267 11.70 -26.05 -8.15
C GLU A 267 10.32 -26.02 -8.84
N VAL A 268 10.19 -25.20 -9.87
CA VAL A 268 8.91 -24.95 -10.56
C VAL A 268 8.41 -26.18 -11.27
N GLU A 269 9.28 -26.87 -12.02
CA GLU A 269 8.93 -28.08 -12.78
C GLU A 269 8.37 -29.19 -11.91
N SER A 270 8.81 -29.24 -10.66
CA SER A 270 8.35 -30.22 -9.67
C SER A 270 7.26 -29.63 -8.73
N TYR A 271 6.47 -28.69 -9.23
CA TYR A 271 5.34 -28.08 -8.49
C TYR A 271 5.70 -27.45 -7.15
N GLY A 272 6.88 -26.82 -7.05
CA GLY A 272 7.30 -26.10 -5.84
C GLY A 272 7.95 -26.98 -4.78
N THR A 273 8.60 -28.06 -5.18
CA THR A 273 9.42 -28.87 -4.27
C THR A 273 10.68 -28.12 -3.86
N LEU A 274 11.15 -28.39 -2.65
CA LEU A 274 12.28 -27.69 -2.06
C LEU A 274 13.62 -28.36 -2.41
N LEU A 275 14.60 -27.53 -2.76
CA LEU A 275 15.98 -27.93 -3.01
C LEU A 275 16.94 -27.07 -2.19
N ILE A 276 17.93 -27.68 -1.58
CA ILE A 276 19.00 -26.96 -0.87
C ILE A 276 19.92 -26.29 -1.89
N THR A 277 20.25 -25.03 -1.67
CA THR A 277 21.22 -24.28 -2.48
C THR A 277 22.67 -24.49 -1.94
N ASN A 278 23.65 -23.97 -2.66
CA ASN A 278 25.03 -23.97 -2.17
C ASN A 278 25.17 -23.19 -0.86
N GLU A 279 24.43 -22.07 -0.72
CA GLU A 279 24.43 -21.27 0.52
C GLU A 279 23.73 -22.03 1.66
N GLY A 280 22.64 -22.74 1.39
CA GLY A 280 22.01 -23.62 2.36
C GLY A 280 22.92 -24.76 2.81
N GLN A 281 23.71 -25.33 1.90
CA GLN A 281 24.70 -26.35 2.27
C GLN A 281 25.79 -25.77 3.16
N LYS A 282 26.32 -24.58 2.87
CA LYS A 282 27.28 -23.89 3.73
C LYS A 282 26.72 -23.65 5.13
N PHE A 283 25.43 -23.24 5.21
CA PHE A 283 24.78 -23.03 6.49
C PHE A 283 24.64 -24.34 7.30
N ILE A 284 24.34 -25.47 6.64
CA ILE A 284 24.29 -26.79 7.30
C ILE A 284 25.67 -27.16 7.87
N ASP A 285 26.71 -26.91 7.11
CA ASP A 285 28.09 -27.29 7.50
C ASP A 285 28.64 -26.38 8.60
N ALA A 286 28.26 -25.11 8.64
CA ALA A 286 28.68 -24.12 9.63
C ALA A 286 27.52 -23.16 9.95
N PRO A 287 26.55 -23.55 10.82
CA PRO A 287 25.42 -22.71 11.16
C PRO A 287 25.81 -21.39 11.82
N SER A 288 25.33 -20.29 11.29
CA SER A 288 25.54 -18.94 11.81
C SER A 288 24.24 -18.33 12.35
N SER A 289 24.32 -17.17 13.01
CA SER A 289 23.12 -16.45 13.46
C SER A 289 22.18 -16.17 12.30
N PHE A 290 20.89 -16.43 12.50
CA PHE A 290 19.82 -16.16 11.55
C PHE A 290 18.62 -15.60 12.30
N MET A 291 18.33 -14.32 12.06
CA MET A 291 17.22 -13.66 12.73
C MET A 291 15.90 -13.98 12.03
N LEU A 292 15.05 -14.76 12.67
CA LEU A 292 13.69 -15.04 12.23
C LEU A 292 12.78 -13.87 12.60
N ILE A 293 11.95 -13.46 11.66
CA ILE A 293 10.90 -12.49 11.88
C ILE A 293 9.72 -13.23 12.51
N LYS A 294 9.30 -12.78 13.69
CA LYS A 294 8.08 -13.29 14.32
C LYS A 294 6.87 -12.75 13.55
N GLU A 295 6.08 -13.65 13.00
CA GLU A 295 4.84 -13.27 12.34
C GLU A 295 3.83 -12.76 13.38
N HIS A 296 3.09 -11.70 13.02
CA HIS A 296 1.96 -11.28 13.83
C HIS A 296 0.86 -12.35 13.72
N ASP A 297 0.44 -12.87 14.87
CA ASP A 297 -0.77 -13.67 14.94
C ASP A 297 -1.98 -12.71 14.95
N PHE A 298 -2.67 -12.67 13.80
CA PHE A 298 -3.89 -11.87 13.66
C PHE A 298 -5.13 -12.57 14.20
N SER A 299 -4.98 -13.76 14.84
CA SER A 299 -6.11 -14.50 15.39
C SER A 299 -6.64 -13.91 16.70
N ASP A 300 -5.82 -13.15 17.45
CA ASP A 300 -6.10 -12.63 18.78
C ASP A 300 -6.29 -11.10 18.87
N THR A 301 -6.35 -10.38 17.76
CA THR A 301 -6.71 -8.96 17.82
C THR A 301 -8.21 -8.82 17.98
N ASP A 302 -8.63 -8.64 19.22
CA ASP A 302 -9.91 -7.98 19.55
C ASP A 302 -10.05 -6.70 18.70
N ASP A 303 -11.26 -6.44 18.25
CA ASP A 303 -11.66 -5.47 17.22
C ASP A 303 -11.29 -3.98 17.49
N ASP A 304 -10.45 -3.64 18.48
CA ASP A 304 -10.35 -2.27 18.99
C ASP A 304 -9.01 -1.53 18.81
N ASP A 305 -7.89 -2.14 18.39
CA ASP A 305 -6.57 -1.50 18.53
C ASP A 305 -5.69 -1.31 17.28
N ILE A 306 -6.23 -1.39 16.07
CA ILE A 306 -5.51 -0.85 14.90
C ILE A 306 -6.09 0.54 14.55
N ILE A 307 -5.95 1.45 15.49
CA ILE A 307 -5.96 2.87 15.16
C ILE A 307 -4.61 3.14 14.49
N LEU A 308 -4.58 3.13 13.17
CA LEU A 308 -3.59 3.86 12.41
C LEU A 308 -3.80 5.35 12.75
N ASN A 309 -3.20 5.78 13.87
CA ASN A 309 -3.00 7.18 14.21
C ASN A 309 -1.96 7.76 13.24
N GLN A 310 -2.25 7.73 11.95
CA GLN A 310 -1.67 8.66 11.02
C GLN A 310 -2.59 9.89 11.06
N LYS A 311 -2.17 10.90 11.82
CA LYS A 311 -2.54 12.26 11.49
C LYS A 311 -1.96 12.52 10.10
N GLY A 312 -2.70 12.17 9.07
CA GLY A 312 -2.46 12.68 7.73
C GLY A 312 -2.41 14.20 7.85
N GLY A 313 -1.49 14.85 7.16
CA GLY A 313 -1.50 16.28 7.01
C GLY A 313 -2.79 16.71 6.30
N GLY A 314 -3.89 16.68 7.03
CA GLY A 314 -5.18 17.18 6.58
C GLY A 314 -5.20 18.70 6.61
N ALA A 315 -6.08 19.30 5.82
CA ALA A 315 -6.38 20.72 5.88
C ALA A 315 -6.66 21.12 7.34
N LEU A 316 -6.07 22.22 7.82
CA LEU A 316 -6.29 22.73 9.18
C LEU A 316 -7.77 23.08 9.41
N ASP A 317 -8.49 23.43 8.34
CA ASP A 317 -9.91 23.72 8.35
C ASP A 317 -10.66 22.79 7.39
N GLU A 318 -11.07 21.62 7.90
CA GLU A 318 -11.79 20.59 7.09
C GLU A 318 -13.12 21.12 6.53
N LYS A 319 -13.80 22.00 7.25
CA LYS A 319 -15.09 22.57 6.80
C LYS A 319 -14.87 23.44 5.56
N LEU A 320 -13.90 24.36 5.63
CA LEU A 320 -13.55 25.18 4.48
C LEU A 320 -13.01 24.35 3.32
N PHE A 321 -12.17 23.35 3.60
CA PHE A 321 -11.65 22.45 2.58
C PHE A 321 -12.76 21.76 1.77
N ASN A 322 -13.76 21.21 2.46
CA ASN A 322 -14.89 20.56 1.80
C ASN A 322 -15.70 21.56 0.96
N MET A 323 -15.95 22.78 1.46
CA MET A 323 -16.62 23.84 0.71
C MET A 323 -15.83 24.22 -0.57
N LEU A 324 -14.51 24.31 -0.49
CA LEU A 324 -13.64 24.59 -1.64
C LEU A 324 -13.67 23.44 -2.66
N LYS A 325 -13.72 22.18 -2.21
CA LYS A 325 -13.86 21.00 -3.09
C LYS A 325 -15.21 21.01 -3.81
N ASP A 326 -16.30 21.29 -3.11
CA ASP A 326 -17.63 21.36 -3.71
C ASP A 326 -17.73 22.48 -4.74
N LEU A 327 -17.16 23.64 -4.46
CA LEU A 327 -17.08 24.76 -5.39
C LEU A 327 -16.25 24.37 -6.63
N ARG A 328 -15.08 23.76 -6.42
CA ARG A 328 -14.22 23.25 -7.50
C ARG A 328 -14.98 22.27 -8.39
N LYS A 329 -15.67 21.29 -7.80
CA LYS A 329 -16.47 20.30 -8.51
C LYS A 329 -17.60 20.97 -9.32
N SER A 330 -18.32 21.92 -8.74
CA SER A 330 -19.37 22.69 -9.44
C SER A 330 -18.84 23.41 -10.68
N ILE A 331 -17.69 24.11 -10.54
CA ILE A 331 -17.06 24.82 -11.67
C ILE A 331 -16.57 23.85 -12.73
N ALA A 332 -15.93 22.73 -12.30
CA ALA A 332 -15.43 21.69 -13.17
C ALA A 332 -16.53 21.07 -14.03
N THR A 333 -17.65 20.69 -13.41
CA THR A 333 -18.83 20.15 -14.09
C THR A 333 -19.39 21.11 -15.13
N LYS A 334 -19.55 22.41 -14.77
CA LYS A 334 -20.02 23.44 -15.72
C LYS A 334 -19.08 23.62 -16.93
N LYS A 335 -17.76 23.44 -16.71
CA LYS A 335 -16.75 23.59 -17.76
C LYS A 335 -16.41 22.27 -18.47
N LYS A 336 -16.97 21.14 -18.02
CA LYS A 336 -16.70 19.78 -18.54
C LYS A 336 -15.19 19.46 -18.52
N ILE A 337 -14.52 19.77 -17.41
CA ILE A 337 -13.10 19.48 -17.19
C ILE A 337 -12.95 18.78 -15.83
N PRO A 338 -11.91 17.92 -15.66
CA PRO A 338 -11.63 17.32 -14.38
C PRO A 338 -11.36 18.37 -13.28
N PRO A 339 -11.85 18.18 -12.04
CA PRO A 339 -11.71 19.16 -10.95
C PRO A 339 -10.25 19.54 -10.66
N PHE A 340 -9.32 18.59 -10.68
CA PHE A 340 -7.90 18.83 -10.43
C PHE A 340 -7.23 19.78 -11.45
N VAL A 341 -7.83 19.97 -12.62
CA VAL A 341 -7.34 20.94 -13.63
C VAL A 341 -7.50 22.38 -13.14
N ILE A 342 -8.52 22.63 -12.32
CA ILE A 342 -8.76 23.95 -11.69
C ILE A 342 -7.70 24.19 -10.63
N PHE A 343 -7.81 23.48 -9.50
CA PHE A 343 -6.83 23.47 -8.40
C PHE A 343 -6.68 22.05 -7.88
N GLN A 344 -5.46 21.67 -7.53
CA GLN A 344 -5.17 20.39 -6.90
C GLN A 344 -5.49 20.43 -5.40
N ASP A 345 -5.66 19.27 -4.76
CA ASP A 345 -5.98 19.19 -3.32
C ASP A 345 -4.94 19.91 -2.45
N PRO A 346 -3.62 19.78 -2.65
CA PRO A 346 -2.64 20.54 -1.86
C PRO A 346 -2.83 22.05 -1.94
N SER A 347 -3.22 22.58 -3.09
CA SER A 347 -3.52 24.03 -3.22
C SER A 347 -4.75 24.40 -2.41
N LEU A 348 -5.80 23.57 -2.40
CA LEU A 348 -6.99 23.81 -1.56
C LEU A 348 -6.66 23.71 -0.07
N GLU A 349 -5.83 22.74 0.33
CA GLU A 349 -5.35 22.59 1.71
C GLU A 349 -4.60 23.86 2.15
N GLU A 350 -3.68 24.37 1.34
CA GLU A 350 -2.93 25.58 1.62
C GLU A 350 -3.85 26.82 1.68
N MET A 351 -4.92 26.88 0.87
CA MET A 351 -5.94 27.92 0.97
C MET A 351 -6.66 27.93 2.33
N THR A 352 -6.83 26.75 2.96
CA THR A 352 -7.46 26.67 4.31
C THR A 352 -6.51 27.13 5.45
N VAL A 353 -5.23 27.20 5.17
CA VAL A 353 -4.21 27.69 6.10
C VAL A 353 -4.05 29.21 6.00
N HIS A 354 -4.00 29.71 4.76
CA HIS A 354 -3.64 31.11 4.48
C HIS A 354 -4.85 32.01 4.24
N TYR A 355 -6.04 31.46 4.03
CA TYR A 355 -7.29 32.19 3.78
C TYR A 355 -7.14 33.35 2.76
N PRO A 356 -6.71 33.10 1.51
CA PRO A 356 -6.49 34.14 0.52
C PRO A 356 -7.82 34.79 0.10
N ILE A 357 -7.90 36.13 0.25
CA ILE A 357 -9.10 36.94 -0.12
C ILE A 357 -8.81 37.93 -1.26
N SER A 358 -7.65 37.86 -1.88
CA SER A 358 -7.32 38.61 -3.08
C SER A 358 -6.62 37.73 -4.12
N ILE A 359 -6.55 38.19 -5.38
CA ILE A 359 -5.84 37.48 -6.45
C ILE A 359 -4.35 37.38 -6.15
N GLU A 360 -3.77 38.42 -5.56
CA GLU A 360 -2.36 38.49 -5.17
C GLU A 360 -2.04 37.45 -4.07
N GLU A 361 -2.91 37.30 -3.10
CA GLU A 361 -2.78 36.29 -2.05
C GLU A 361 -2.95 34.89 -2.60
N LEU A 362 -3.97 34.69 -3.46
CA LEU A 362 -4.23 33.40 -4.10
C LEU A 362 -3.06 32.95 -4.99
N HIS A 363 -2.37 33.89 -5.62
CA HIS A 363 -1.20 33.59 -6.45
C HIS A 363 -0.01 33.07 -5.64
N LYS A 364 0.06 33.36 -4.33
CA LYS A 364 1.12 32.87 -3.45
C LYS A 364 0.92 31.41 -3.02
N ILE A 365 -0.26 30.85 -3.25
CA ILE A 365 -0.58 29.46 -2.93
C ILE A 365 0.18 28.55 -3.90
N SER A 366 0.82 27.51 -3.38
CA SER A 366 1.57 26.52 -4.15
C SER A 366 0.66 25.85 -5.20
N GLY A 367 1.15 25.72 -6.42
CA GLY A 367 0.38 25.15 -7.52
C GLY A 367 -0.69 26.08 -8.16
N VAL A 368 -0.80 27.33 -7.67
CA VAL A 368 -1.70 28.35 -8.23
C VAL A 368 -0.90 29.36 -9.06
N GLY A 369 -0.70 29.06 -10.34
CA GLY A 369 -0.09 30.02 -11.26
C GLY A 369 -1.03 31.18 -11.60
N SER A 370 -0.45 32.34 -12.04
CA SER A 370 -1.20 33.56 -12.39
C SER A 370 -2.38 33.31 -13.34
N GLY A 371 -2.20 32.47 -14.36
CA GLY A 371 -3.26 32.12 -15.30
C GLY A 371 -4.43 31.38 -14.67
N LYS A 372 -4.19 30.48 -13.71
CA LYS A 372 -5.24 29.76 -12.99
C LYS A 372 -5.95 30.68 -11.98
N ALA A 373 -5.19 31.50 -11.25
CA ALA A 373 -5.73 32.48 -10.33
C ALA A 373 -6.71 33.46 -11.03
N MET A 374 -6.31 34.01 -12.17
CA MET A 374 -7.16 34.91 -12.94
C MET A 374 -8.38 34.19 -13.55
N ARG A 375 -8.24 32.96 -14.00
CA ARG A 375 -9.30 32.23 -14.71
C ARG A 375 -10.36 31.64 -13.79
N TYR A 376 -9.96 31.18 -12.63
CA TYR A 376 -10.80 30.40 -11.71
C TYR A 376 -10.87 31.01 -10.30
N GLY A 377 -9.97 31.91 -9.90
CA GLY A 377 -9.77 32.30 -8.52
C GLY A 377 -10.93 33.10 -7.91
N LYS A 378 -11.63 33.94 -8.69
CA LYS A 378 -12.65 34.85 -8.15
C LYS A 378 -13.72 34.16 -7.27
N PRO A 379 -14.37 33.04 -7.67
CA PRO A 379 -15.33 32.37 -6.82
C PRO A 379 -14.74 31.78 -5.54
N PHE A 380 -13.49 31.33 -5.58
CA PHE A 380 -12.80 30.81 -4.38
C PHE A 380 -12.50 31.91 -3.39
N ILE A 381 -12.01 33.07 -3.88
CA ILE A 381 -11.76 34.25 -3.07
C ILE A 381 -13.05 34.72 -2.38
N GLU A 382 -14.16 34.82 -3.12
CA GLU A 382 -15.44 35.21 -2.60
C GLU A 382 -15.94 34.25 -1.51
N LEU A 383 -15.76 32.93 -1.71
CA LEU A 383 -16.13 31.91 -0.72
C LEU A 383 -15.29 32.03 0.54
N ILE A 384 -13.96 32.17 0.39
CA ILE A 384 -13.02 32.29 1.53
C ILE A 384 -13.26 33.59 2.29
N ASP A 385 -13.47 34.72 1.61
CA ASP A 385 -13.73 36.01 2.25
C ASP A 385 -15.03 35.97 3.08
N ASN A 386 -16.10 35.39 2.55
CA ASN A 386 -17.35 35.18 3.29
C ASN A 386 -17.11 34.26 4.51
N TYR A 387 -16.41 33.15 4.33
CA TYR A 387 -16.09 32.20 5.39
C TYR A 387 -15.28 32.84 6.53
N VAL A 388 -14.29 33.63 6.20
CA VAL A 388 -13.46 34.39 7.17
C VAL A 388 -14.31 35.37 7.98
N LYS A 389 -15.20 36.10 7.31
CA LYS A 389 -16.12 37.06 7.96
C LYS A 389 -17.14 36.37 8.86
N GLU A 390 -17.78 35.30 8.39
CA GLU A 390 -18.79 34.56 9.14
C GLU A 390 -18.24 33.88 10.39
N ASN A 391 -16.99 33.41 10.33
CA ASN A 391 -16.34 32.70 11.44
C ASN A 391 -15.38 33.58 12.27
N ASN A 392 -15.33 34.89 12.00
CA ASN A 392 -14.45 35.86 12.68
C ASN A 392 -12.98 35.41 12.72
N ILE A 393 -12.45 34.90 11.61
CA ILE A 393 -11.09 34.39 11.52
C ILE A 393 -10.10 35.56 11.38
N ASP A 394 -9.18 35.66 12.33
CA ASP A 394 -8.05 36.61 12.25
C ASP A 394 -6.95 36.02 11.37
N ARG A 395 -6.69 36.63 10.22
CA ARG A 395 -5.66 36.17 9.28
C ARG A 395 -4.32 36.82 9.65
N VAL A 396 -3.23 36.05 9.59
CA VAL A 396 -1.86 36.54 9.86
C VAL A 396 -1.52 37.75 9.00
N GLN A 397 -2.01 37.81 7.77
CA GLN A 397 -1.77 38.89 6.82
C GLN A 397 -2.43 40.21 7.23
N ASP A 398 -3.58 40.17 7.95
CA ASP A 398 -4.27 41.35 8.44
C ASP A 398 -3.49 42.06 9.58
N PHE A 399 -2.74 41.31 10.38
CA PHE A 399 -1.86 41.86 11.41
C PHE A 399 -0.66 42.62 10.81
N VAL A 400 -0.10 42.13 9.71
CA VAL A 400 1.00 42.79 8.99
C VAL A 400 0.51 44.13 8.40
N MET A 401 -0.68 44.18 7.83
CA MET A 401 -1.26 45.43 7.31
C MET A 401 -1.62 46.41 8.42
N LYS A 402 -2.21 45.96 9.52
CA LYS A 402 -2.51 46.83 10.68
C LYS A 402 -1.22 47.45 11.30
N SER A 403 -0.12 46.72 11.30
CA SER A 403 1.17 47.22 11.77
C SER A 403 1.81 48.25 10.81
N ILE A 404 1.45 48.25 9.55
CA ILE A 404 1.92 49.23 8.53
C ILE A 404 1.08 50.53 8.58
N VAL A 405 -0.21 50.43 8.91
CA VAL A 405 -1.15 51.56 8.92
C VAL A 405 -1.03 52.38 10.22
N ASN A 406 -0.52 51.85 11.33
CA ASN A 406 -0.31 52.54 12.59
C ASN A 406 1.08 53.26 12.67
N LYS A 407 1.55 53.85 11.61
CA LYS A 407 2.71 54.76 11.66
C LYS A 407 2.32 56.18 12.02
N SER A 408 2.10 56.41 13.29
CA SER A 408 2.57 57.60 13.95
C SER A 408 3.72 57.21 14.92
N GLY A 409 4.92 57.18 14.39
CA GLY A 409 6.14 57.59 15.07
C GLY A 409 6.59 56.92 16.36
N GLN A 410 6.43 55.62 16.63
CA GLN A 410 7.22 54.96 17.68
C GLN A 410 7.57 53.50 17.27
N LYS A 411 8.89 53.23 17.27
CA LYS A 411 9.44 51.87 17.12
C LYS A 411 9.06 51.05 18.35
N VAL A 412 8.32 49.96 18.17
CA VAL A 412 8.17 48.90 19.17
C VAL A 412 9.01 47.74 18.75
N ASN A 413 9.97 47.33 19.57
CA ASN A 413 10.79 46.14 19.38
C ASN A 413 9.90 44.90 19.51
N ILE A 414 9.87 44.07 18.47
CA ILE A 414 9.32 42.73 18.53
C ILE A 414 10.43 41.80 19.00
N ILE A 415 10.20 41.18 20.15
CA ILE A 415 11.02 40.04 20.62
C ILE A 415 10.48 38.79 19.92
N THR A 416 11.38 38.10 19.28
CA THR A 416 11.19 36.81 18.58
C THR A 416 10.74 35.69 19.50
#